data_9595be41ab36e3c2b2858a7296eb5487
#
_entry.id   9595be41ab36e3c2b2858a7296eb5487
#
_cell.length_a   1.000
_cell.length_b   1.000
_cell.length_c   1.000
_cell.angle_alpha   90.00
_cell.angle_beta   90.00
_cell.angle_gamma   90.00
#
_symmetry.space_group_name_H-M   'P 1'
#
loop_
_entity.id
_entity.type
_entity.pdbx_description
1 polymer ?
#
loop_
_entity_poly.entity_id
_entity_poly.type
_entity_poly.pdbx_seq_one_letter_code
_entity_poly.pdbx_strand_id
1 'polypeptide(L)'
;RDKAAFDALEPNEIDQLSFLKDAATASVYGSKAGNGVVLVTTKSGADAMGKPKFEYQGSYTFNRPTRKLFSDEMSAYKELVYQNLVAEANGLPLPNNEEEMEYAKTHDYNVNDLIWQNPWNTKHSISATGGTEKVKYYVLGNFIREEGSYKNLENNKYSFRSNLTVNLSKYISLNANISGYQKDDRRFNWPGSGDDSEDIFDFYRTTFNCLRTVPSYAYLDGTPANEKTDYPIYPDVSNFKGWNVADVVLGDRYIKTRRRNVNGIFSLNIDLGKILPGLSTKITGNYIINDYARKKYMSHQKAYNFQSGDPDNRFIPGPLDLNKYNIYTFGSNYENLTYGARQFWNEQFDWTLNYKNSFGKHEVGGMITFEQAESQGEAIYATANDPLTDYDQWFVFSTDPERRTVSVNESENLGSHLSWIGRATYNYDSKYMAEFSFRYDGNNKFPKDRRWGFFPSASLGWRISREAFMENTSEWLDDLKIRASYGTTGNDLNTSN
;
A
#
# COMPACT_ATOMS: atom_id res chain seq x y z
N ARG A 1 -9.85 -10.10 -0.65
CA ARG A 1 -10.66 -9.46 -1.72
C ARG A 1 -10.22 -8.02 -2.01
N ASP A 2 -9.11 -7.60 -1.50
CA ASP A 2 -8.61 -6.24 -1.61
C ASP A 2 -7.22 -6.27 -2.26
N LYS A 3 -6.95 -5.34 -3.19
CA LYS A 3 -5.62 -5.14 -3.77
C LYS A 3 -4.58 -4.91 -2.66
N ALA A 4 -4.94 -4.17 -1.61
CA ALA A 4 -4.08 -3.93 -0.46
C ALA A 4 -3.68 -5.23 0.27
N ALA A 5 -4.57 -6.21 0.36
CA ALA A 5 -4.25 -7.52 0.95
C ALA A 5 -3.27 -8.32 0.07
N PHE A 6 -3.35 -8.19 -1.25
CA PHE A 6 -2.38 -8.80 -2.18
C PHE A 6 -1.02 -8.10 -2.11
N ASP A 7 -1.01 -6.76 -2.13
CA ASP A 7 0.20 -5.93 -2.04
C ASP A 7 0.91 -6.08 -0.67
N ALA A 8 0.20 -6.57 0.34
CA ALA A 8 0.76 -6.84 1.68
C ALA A 8 1.57 -8.15 1.73
N LEU A 9 1.32 -9.08 0.80
CA LEU A 9 2.03 -10.36 0.74
C LEU A 9 3.45 -10.17 0.23
N GLU A 10 4.38 -10.90 0.84
CA GLU A 10 5.73 -10.99 0.33
C GLU A 10 5.84 -12.12 -0.71
N PRO A 11 6.60 -11.96 -1.79
CA PRO A 11 6.74 -12.99 -2.82
C PRO A 11 7.16 -14.37 -2.28
N ASN A 12 7.96 -14.42 -1.23
CA ASN A 12 8.40 -15.64 -0.59
C ASN A 12 7.31 -16.39 0.23
N GLU A 13 6.16 -15.74 0.47
CA GLU A 13 5.00 -16.35 1.12
C GLU A 13 4.10 -17.10 0.13
N ILE A 14 4.22 -16.75 -1.17
CA ILE A 14 3.34 -17.27 -2.21
C ILE A 14 3.85 -18.65 -2.67
N ASP A 15 2.95 -19.58 -2.74
CA ASP A 15 3.16 -20.91 -3.32
C ASP A 15 2.64 -20.95 -4.75
N GLN A 16 1.40 -20.51 -4.97
CA GLN A 16 0.74 -20.54 -6.26
C GLN A 16 -0.15 -19.33 -6.51
N LEU A 17 -0.18 -18.88 -7.77
CA LEU A 17 -1.11 -17.88 -8.28
C LEU A 17 -1.97 -18.50 -9.37
N SER A 18 -3.30 -18.33 -9.27
CA SER A 18 -4.25 -18.77 -10.29
C SER A 18 -5.13 -17.61 -10.73
N PHE A 19 -5.25 -17.41 -12.03
CA PHE A 19 -6.03 -16.33 -12.64
C PHE A 19 -7.30 -16.90 -13.26
N LEU A 20 -8.46 -16.57 -12.69
CA LEU A 20 -9.77 -16.96 -13.20
C LEU A 20 -10.33 -15.83 -14.06
N LYS A 21 -10.32 -16.03 -15.36
CA LYS A 21 -10.71 -15.00 -16.34
C LYS A 21 -12.07 -15.27 -17.00
N ASP A 22 -12.57 -16.51 -16.91
CA ASP A 22 -13.85 -16.90 -17.50
C ASP A 22 -14.99 -16.75 -16.49
N ALA A 23 -16.18 -16.38 -17.00
CA ALA A 23 -17.36 -16.12 -16.17
C ALA A 23 -17.84 -17.35 -15.39
N ALA A 24 -17.62 -18.57 -15.90
CA ALA A 24 -18.06 -19.78 -15.21
C ALA A 24 -17.23 -20.09 -13.97
N THR A 25 -15.91 -19.92 -14.03
CA THR A 25 -15.05 -20.10 -12.86
C THR A 25 -15.09 -18.91 -11.90
N ALA A 26 -15.32 -17.70 -12.42
CA ALA A 26 -15.38 -16.48 -11.61
C ALA A 26 -16.73 -16.29 -10.90
N SER A 27 -17.85 -16.83 -11.43
CA SER A 27 -19.20 -16.66 -10.88
C SER A 27 -19.35 -17.11 -9.43
N VAL A 28 -18.59 -18.11 -8.99
CA VAL A 28 -18.57 -18.59 -7.60
C VAL A 28 -18.13 -17.48 -6.61
N TYR A 29 -17.40 -16.46 -7.11
CA TYR A 29 -16.93 -15.31 -6.32
C TYR A 29 -17.90 -14.11 -6.34
N GLY A 30 -19.05 -14.24 -7.04
CA GLY A 30 -20.21 -13.35 -6.97
C GLY A 30 -20.00 -11.96 -7.53
N SER A 31 -20.61 -10.96 -6.86
CA SER A 31 -20.65 -9.56 -7.30
C SER A 31 -19.25 -8.90 -7.42
N LYS A 32 -18.22 -9.47 -6.84
CA LYS A 32 -16.84 -8.95 -6.88
C LYS A 32 -15.98 -9.54 -7.99
N ALA A 33 -16.53 -10.46 -8.80
CA ALA A 33 -15.78 -11.20 -9.80
C ALA A 33 -15.87 -10.59 -11.22
N GLY A 34 -16.56 -9.47 -11.41
CA GLY A 34 -16.80 -8.86 -12.73
C GLY A 34 -15.54 -8.55 -13.55
N ASN A 35 -14.40 -8.31 -12.88
CA ASN A 35 -13.10 -8.04 -13.51
C ASN A 35 -12.13 -9.25 -13.46
N GLY A 36 -12.62 -10.45 -13.15
CA GLY A 36 -11.81 -11.64 -12.93
C GLY A 36 -11.37 -11.81 -11.47
N VAL A 37 -10.77 -12.96 -11.18
CA VAL A 37 -10.33 -13.34 -9.82
C VAL A 37 -8.90 -13.83 -9.83
N VAL A 38 -8.09 -13.35 -8.90
CA VAL A 38 -6.74 -13.87 -8.63
C VAL A 38 -6.79 -14.67 -7.33
N LEU A 39 -6.53 -15.96 -7.41
CA LEU A 39 -6.39 -16.83 -6.27
C LEU A 39 -4.92 -16.92 -5.86
N VAL A 40 -4.64 -16.61 -4.61
CA VAL A 40 -3.30 -16.71 -4.03
C VAL A 40 -3.30 -17.84 -3.01
N THR A 41 -2.48 -18.85 -3.28
CA THR A 41 -2.19 -19.91 -2.30
C THR A 41 -0.86 -19.58 -1.64
N THR A 42 -0.84 -19.52 -0.32
CA THR A 42 0.39 -19.29 0.44
C THR A 42 1.02 -20.60 0.85
N LYS A 43 2.36 -20.59 1.03
CA LYS A 43 3.10 -21.77 1.48
C LYS A 43 2.50 -22.37 2.74
N SER A 44 2.41 -23.67 2.78
CA SER A 44 1.89 -24.45 3.89
C SER A 44 2.87 -25.57 4.26
N GLY A 45 2.72 -26.14 5.45
CA GLY A 45 3.46 -27.34 5.84
C GLY A 45 2.89 -28.65 5.28
N ALA A 46 1.97 -28.60 4.29
CA ALA A 46 1.20 -29.76 3.84
C ALA A 46 2.07 -30.95 3.39
N ASP A 47 3.15 -30.66 2.67
CA ASP A 47 4.06 -31.69 2.13
C ASP A 47 5.30 -31.91 3.02
N ALA A 48 5.41 -31.20 4.15
CA ALA A 48 6.54 -31.33 5.05
C ALA A 48 6.38 -32.52 6.00
N MET A 49 7.05 -33.61 5.67
CA MET A 49 7.14 -34.79 6.55
C MET A 49 8.57 -34.94 7.07
N GLY A 50 8.73 -35.16 8.37
CA GLY A 50 10.02 -35.47 8.98
C GLY A 50 10.65 -34.29 9.74
N LYS A 51 11.99 -34.15 9.69
CA LYS A 51 12.74 -33.14 10.46
C LYS A 51 12.40 -31.73 10.04
N PRO A 52 12.32 -30.75 10.97
CA PRO A 52 12.13 -29.35 10.65
C PRO A 52 13.17 -28.84 9.65
N LYS A 53 12.71 -28.13 8.61
CA LYS A 53 13.56 -27.41 7.67
C LYS A 53 13.51 -25.92 8.01
N PHE A 54 14.68 -25.34 8.27
CA PHE A 54 14.84 -23.91 8.46
C PHE A 54 15.42 -23.28 7.20
N GLU A 55 14.92 -22.13 6.83
CA GLU A 55 15.40 -21.36 5.69
C GLU A 55 15.55 -19.89 6.11
N TYR A 56 16.71 -19.32 5.79
CA TYR A 56 16.97 -17.90 5.92
C TYR A 56 17.29 -17.31 4.56
N GLN A 57 16.66 -16.19 4.25
CA GLN A 57 16.92 -15.40 3.05
C GLN A 57 17.18 -13.96 3.44
N GLY A 58 18.32 -13.42 3.04
CA GLY A 58 18.70 -12.02 3.24
C GLY A 58 19.01 -11.35 1.91
N SER A 59 18.64 -10.08 1.78
CA SER A 59 19.06 -9.24 0.65
C SER A 59 19.43 -7.84 1.14
N TYR A 60 20.41 -7.26 0.50
CA TYR A 60 20.88 -5.91 0.71
C TYR A 60 21.01 -5.23 -0.63
N THR A 61 20.33 -4.11 -0.81
CA THR A 61 20.23 -3.43 -2.11
C THR A 61 20.63 -1.98 -1.96
N PHE A 62 21.58 -1.54 -2.78
CA PHE A 62 21.97 -0.15 -2.92
C PHE A 62 21.36 0.41 -4.21
N ASN A 63 20.67 1.53 -4.09
CA ASN A 63 20.06 2.19 -5.21
C ASN A 63 20.86 3.47 -5.56
N ARG A 64 21.12 3.66 -6.84
CA ARG A 64 21.69 4.89 -7.36
C ARG A 64 20.84 5.34 -8.54
N PRO A 65 20.56 6.64 -8.67
CA PRO A 65 19.88 7.14 -9.85
C PRO A 65 20.80 6.97 -11.06
N THR A 66 20.24 6.50 -12.15
CA THR A 66 20.96 6.45 -13.44
C THR A 66 21.16 7.85 -14.02
N ARG A 67 20.31 8.80 -13.62
CA ARG A 67 20.38 10.20 -14.00
C ARG A 67 19.82 11.04 -12.85
N LYS A 68 20.53 12.10 -12.44
CA LYS A 68 19.97 13.09 -11.51
C LYS A 68 18.88 13.87 -12.24
N LEU A 69 17.76 14.15 -11.59
CA LEU A 69 16.61 14.83 -12.18
C LEU A 69 16.94 16.25 -12.64
N PHE A 70 17.86 16.89 -11.95
CA PHE A 70 18.34 18.25 -12.22
C PHE A 70 19.82 18.15 -12.51
N SER A 71 20.17 18.25 -13.80
CA SER A 71 21.50 17.99 -14.26
C SER A 71 22.52 18.95 -13.65
N ASP A 72 23.72 18.45 -13.41
CA ASP A 72 24.89 19.25 -13.10
C ASP A 72 25.25 20.23 -14.26
N GLU A 73 24.49 20.22 -15.35
CA GLU A 73 24.64 21.09 -16.50
C GLU A 73 24.20 22.53 -16.26
N MET A 74 23.26 22.77 -15.31
CA MET A 74 22.90 24.11 -14.85
C MET A 74 23.73 24.48 -13.62
N SER A 75 24.38 25.63 -13.64
CA SER A 75 25.01 26.25 -12.46
C SER A 75 24.35 27.59 -12.16
N ALA A 76 24.60 28.12 -10.98
CA ALA A 76 24.14 29.48 -10.63
C ALA A 76 24.47 30.51 -11.70
N TYR A 77 25.71 30.51 -12.18
CA TYR A 77 26.16 31.42 -13.26
C TYR A 77 25.33 31.24 -14.55
N LYS A 78 25.16 30.00 -15.01
CA LYS A 78 24.36 29.74 -16.23
C LYS A 78 22.92 30.16 -16.09
N GLU A 79 22.34 30.01 -14.89
CA GLU A 79 20.97 30.45 -14.58
C GLU A 79 20.87 31.98 -14.76
N LEU A 80 21.77 32.75 -14.17
CA LEU A 80 21.76 34.19 -14.28
C LEU A 80 22.02 34.67 -15.74
N VAL A 81 22.96 34.01 -16.46
CA VAL A 81 23.16 34.27 -17.89
C VAL A 81 21.89 34.05 -18.67
N TYR A 82 21.20 32.93 -18.44
CA TYR A 82 19.95 32.65 -19.13
C TYR A 82 18.86 33.68 -18.84
N GLN A 83 18.71 34.11 -17.57
CA GLN A 83 17.76 35.16 -17.19
C GLN A 83 18.06 36.47 -17.90
N ASN A 84 19.33 36.89 -17.95
CA ASN A 84 19.75 38.11 -18.66
C ASN A 84 19.47 38.01 -20.16
N LEU A 85 19.78 36.87 -20.81
CA LEU A 85 19.50 36.65 -22.23
C LEU A 85 18.00 36.69 -22.56
N VAL A 86 17.17 36.12 -21.70
CA VAL A 86 15.70 36.17 -21.86
C VAL A 86 15.18 37.61 -21.70
N ALA A 87 15.70 38.38 -20.76
CA ALA A 87 15.31 39.78 -20.56
C ALA A 87 15.74 40.62 -21.77
N GLU A 88 16.97 40.48 -22.25
CA GLU A 88 17.49 41.17 -23.44
C GLU A 88 16.64 40.86 -24.68
N ALA A 89 16.32 39.57 -24.91
CA ALA A 89 15.48 39.15 -26.04
C ALA A 89 14.07 39.75 -26.02
N ASN A 90 13.56 40.10 -24.84
CA ASN A 90 12.25 40.75 -24.65
C ASN A 90 12.34 42.27 -24.51
N GLY A 91 13.51 42.86 -24.66
CA GLY A 91 13.71 44.33 -24.52
C GLY A 91 13.52 44.84 -23.09
N LEU A 92 13.70 43.97 -22.09
CA LEU A 92 13.59 44.27 -20.68
C LEU A 92 14.96 44.62 -20.08
N PRO A 93 15.04 45.41 -18.99
CA PRO A 93 16.27 45.59 -18.23
C PRO A 93 16.85 44.27 -17.78
N LEU A 94 18.18 44.18 -17.72
CA LEU A 94 18.87 42.99 -17.25
C LEU A 94 18.55 42.76 -15.74
N PRO A 95 18.03 41.62 -15.35
CA PRO A 95 17.67 41.36 -13.94
C PRO A 95 18.88 41.08 -13.04
N ASN A 96 20.05 40.76 -13.62
CA ASN A 96 21.27 40.42 -12.88
C ASN A 96 22.43 41.32 -13.32
N ASN A 97 23.11 41.89 -12.34
CA ASN A 97 24.25 42.78 -12.57
C ASN A 97 25.61 42.02 -12.67
N GLU A 98 26.71 42.76 -12.96
CA GLU A 98 28.04 42.14 -13.12
C GLU A 98 28.55 41.52 -11.81
N GLU A 99 28.25 42.11 -10.64
CA GLU A 99 28.70 41.62 -9.34
C GLU A 99 28.00 40.30 -8.97
N GLU A 100 26.69 40.20 -9.22
CA GLU A 100 25.93 38.95 -9.07
C GLU A 100 26.47 37.85 -10.03
N MET A 101 26.76 38.21 -11.26
CA MET A 101 27.33 37.30 -12.25
C MET A 101 28.71 36.79 -11.83
N GLU A 102 29.57 37.64 -11.25
CA GLU A 102 30.89 37.24 -10.77
C GLU A 102 30.79 36.36 -9.53
N TYR A 103 29.91 36.69 -8.59
CA TYR A 103 29.60 35.87 -7.43
C TYR A 103 29.16 34.46 -7.83
N ALA A 104 28.24 34.35 -8.77
CA ALA A 104 27.67 33.08 -9.21
C ALA A 104 28.67 32.17 -9.94
N LYS A 105 29.83 32.68 -10.42
CA LYS A 105 30.91 31.83 -11.02
C LYS A 105 31.56 30.92 -9.98
N THR A 106 31.60 31.36 -8.74
CA THR A 106 32.28 30.64 -7.64
C THR A 106 31.33 30.05 -6.57
N HIS A 107 30.07 30.48 -6.60
CA HIS A 107 29.07 30.04 -5.63
C HIS A 107 27.89 29.42 -6.35
N ASP A 108 27.68 28.17 -6.11
CA ASP A 108 26.59 27.37 -6.69
C ASP A 108 25.98 26.46 -5.63
N TYR A 109 24.74 26.75 -5.22
CA TYR A 109 24.06 26.06 -4.13
C TYR A 109 22.96 25.14 -4.68
N ASN A 110 23.30 23.90 -4.91
CA ASN A 110 22.32 22.93 -5.37
C ASN A 110 21.60 22.28 -4.19
N VAL A 111 20.34 22.59 -3.98
CA VAL A 111 19.52 22.05 -2.89
C VAL A 111 19.50 20.51 -2.90
N ASN A 112 19.61 19.87 -4.08
CA ASN A 112 19.64 18.41 -4.18
C ASN A 112 20.85 17.80 -3.47
N ASP A 113 21.98 18.48 -3.37
CA ASP A 113 23.14 17.96 -2.66
C ASP A 113 22.93 17.88 -1.15
N LEU A 114 21.99 18.67 -0.62
CA LEU A 114 21.59 18.63 0.79
C LEU A 114 20.55 17.56 1.07
N ILE A 115 19.53 17.45 0.22
CA ILE A 115 18.33 16.63 0.50
C ILE A 115 18.40 15.22 -0.07
N TRP A 116 19.26 15.00 -1.08
CA TRP A 116 19.39 13.71 -1.77
C TRP A 116 20.23 12.72 -0.98
N GLN A 117 19.88 11.45 -1.08
CA GLN A 117 20.69 10.32 -0.62
C GLN A 117 20.61 9.16 -1.61
N ASN A 118 21.63 8.30 -1.59
CA ASN A 118 21.56 7.01 -2.27
C ASN A 118 20.98 5.99 -1.30
N PRO A 119 19.72 5.59 -1.48
CA PRO A 119 19.06 4.75 -0.49
C PRO A 119 19.61 3.34 -0.49
N TRP A 120 19.62 2.72 0.68
CA TRP A 120 19.87 1.31 0.85
C TRP A 120 18.64 0.62 1.44
N ASN A 121 18.38 -0.60 0.97
CA ASN A 121 17.25 -1.39 1.40
C ASN A 121 17.72 -2.75 1.91
N THR A 122 17.12 -3.26 2.95
CA THR A 122 17.41 -4.59 3.45
C THR A 122 16.14 -5.39 3.65
N LYS A 123 16.23 -6.69 3.37
CA LYS A 123 15.17 -7.65 3.61
C LYS A 123 15.75 -8.87 4.28
N HIS A 124 15.11 -9.32 5.34
CA HIS A 124 15.45 -10.54 6.06
C HIS A 124 14.22 -11.38 6.26
N SER A 125 14.32 -12.66 5.93
CA SER A 125 13.24 -13.63 6.03
C SER A 125 13.76 -14.89 6.70
N ILE A 126 13.06 -15.38 7.70
CA ILE A 126 13.32 -16.65 8.33
C ILE A 126 12.07 -17.52 8.33
N SER A 127 12.17 -18.75 7.89
CA SER A 127 11.05 -19.68 7.91
C SER A 127 11.43 -21.03 8.50
N ALA A 128 10.42 -21.69 9.07
CA ALA A 128 10.50 -23.06 9.56
C ALA A 128 9.32 -23.85 9.01
N THR A 129 9.61 -25.00 8.41
CA THR A 129 8.61 -25.92 7.86
C THR A 129 8.86 -27.31 8.41
N GLY A 130 7.83 -27.98 8.85
CA GLY A 130 7.97 -29.35 9.38
C GLY A 130 6.64 -29.98 9.73
N GLY A 131 6.69 -31.24 10.11
CA GLY A 131 5.49 -31.90 10.57
C GLY A 131 5.60 -33.39 10.70
N THR A 132 4.53 -33.95 11.21
CA THR A 132 4.22 -35.36 11.33
C THR A 132 2.89 -35.65 10.64
N GLU A 133 2.43 -36.89 10.63
CA GLU A 133 1.08 -37.23 10.16
C GLU A 133 -0.02 -36.50 10.94
N LYS A 134 0.23 -36.20 12.22
CA LYS A 134 -0.77 -35.54 13.10
C LYS A 134 -0.70 -34.02 13.05
N VAL A 135 0.49 -33.45 12.91
CA VAL A 135 0.69 -31.98 12.97
C VAL A 135 1.63 -31.55 11.85
N LYS A 136 1.22 -30.59 11.06
CA LYS A 136 2.04 -29.96 10.02
C LYS A 136 2.03 -28.46 10.24
N TYR A 137 3.19 -27.83 10.05
CA TYR A 137 3.32 -26.38 10.27
C TYR A 137 4.25 -25.72 9.28
N TYR A 138 3.96 -24.46 9.02
CA TYR A 138 4.83 -23.50 8.37
C TYR A 138 4.78 -22.21 9.17
N VAL A 139 5.95 -21.65 9.53
CA VAL A 139 6.07 -20.37 10.22
C VAL A 139 7.08 -19.51 9.46
N LEU A 140 6.76 -18.23 9.30
CA LEU A 140 7.59 -17.26 8.61
C LEU A 140 7.60 -15.93 9.38
N GLY A 141 8.77 -15.31 9.48
CA GLY A 141 8.96 -13.93 9.90
C GLY A 141 9.76 -13.15 8.87
N ASN A 142 9.31 -11.96 8.51
CA ASN A 142 10.02 -11.05 7.60
C ASN A 142 10.25 -9.69 8.26
N PHE A 143 11.40 -9.10 7.97
CA PHE A 143 11.72 -7.71 8.23
C PHE A 143 12.22 -7.06 6.95
N ILE A 144 11.66 -5.88 6.62
CA ILE A 144 12.06 -5.08 5.47
C ILE A 144 12.27 -3.65 5.97
N ARG A 145 13.40 -3.07 5.60
CA ARG A 145 13.67 -1.64 5.73
C ARG A 145 13.98 -1.07 4.37
N GLU A 146 13.30 0.01 4.04
CA GLU A 146 13.48 0.75 2.79
C GLU A 146 13.69 2.22 3.10
N GLU A 147 14.66 2.83 2.44
CA GLU A 147 14.91 4.26 2.45
C GLU A 147 14.56 4.86 1.10
N GLY A 148 14.07 6.09 1.10
CA GLY A 148 13.81 6.84 -0.12
C GLY A 148 15.03 7.58 -0.64
N SER A 149 14.97 8.10 -1.87
CA SER A 149 16.04 8.90 -2.48
C SER A 149 16.20 10.30 -1.85
N TYR A 150 15.23 10.74 -1.08
CA TYR A 150 15.33 11.95 -0.27
C TYR A 150 15.47 11.59 1.20
N LYS A 151 16.25 12.37 1.96
CA LYS A 151 16.40 12.19 3.41
C LYS A 151 15.03 12.26 4.12
N ASN A 152 14.91 11.61 5.27
CA ASN A 152 13.67 11.52 6.05
C ASN A 152 12.50 10.79 5.34
N LEU A 153 12.81 9.97 4.33
CA LEU A 153 11.87 9.01 3.75
C LEU A 153 12.31 7.59 4.14
N GLU A 154 11.53 6.95 5.00
CA GLU A 154 11.82 5.60 5.47
C GLU A 154 10.55 4.77 5.64
N ASN A 155 10.67 3.47 5.41
CA ASN A 155 9.64 2.49 5.61
C ASN A 155 10.23 1.26 6.30
N ASN A 156 9.60 0.84 7.40
CA ASN A 156 9.94 -0.41 8.09
C ASN A 156 8.72 -1.31 8.10
N LYS A 157 8.85 -2.54 7.60
CA LYS A 157 7.77 -3.53 7.60
C LYS A 157 8.22 -4.79 8.33
N TYR A 158 7.40 -5.21 9.27
CA TYR A 158 7.50 -6.47 10.00
C TYR A 158 6.31 -7.32 9.63
N SER A 159 6.50 -8.55 9.21
CA SER A 159 5.40 -9.47 8.93
C SER A 159 5.66 -10.86 9.47
N PHE A 160 4.60 -11.55 9.79
CA PHE A 160 4.64 -12.94 10.23
C PHE A 160 3.51 -13.75 9.59
N ARG A 161 3.75 -15.05 9.46
CA ARG A 161 2.75 -16.02 9.02
C ARG A 161 2.95 -17.33 9.76
N SER A 162 1.85 -17.93 10.17
CA SER A 162 1.82 -19.28 10.75
C SER A 162 0.67 -20.06 10.12
N ASN A 163 0.96 -21.17 9.48
CA ASN A 163 -0.01 -22.11 8.95
C ASN A 163 0.17 -23.42 9.71
N LEU A 164 -0.88 -23.85 10.41
CA LEU A 164 -0.92 -25.05 11.23
C LEU A 164 -2.05 -25.96 10.75
N THR A 165 -1.75 -27.21 10.52
CA THR A 165 -2.75 -28.26 10.29
C THR A 165 -2.60 -29.34 11.37
N VAL A 166 -3.70 -29.66 12.07
CA VAL A 166 -3.75 -30.68 13.10
C VAL A 166 -4.78 -31.74 12.71
N ASN A 167 -4.34 -32.96 12.45
CA ASN A 167 -5.22 -34.10 12.21
C ASN A 167 -5.58 -34.75 13.54
N LEU A 168 -6.77 -34.42 14.06
CA LEU A 168 -7.28 -34.96 15.32
C LEU A 168 -7.64 -36.45 15.19
N SER A 169 -8.11 -36.83 14.01
CA SER A 169 -8.36 -38.21 13.62
C SER A 169 -8.26 -38.33 12.08
N LYS A 170 -8.45 -39.53 11.57
CA LYS A 170 -8.55 -39.73 10.12
C LYS A 170 -9.78 -39.06 9.47
N TYR A 171 -10.73 -38.60 10.28
CA TYR A 171 -11.98 -37.96 9.83
C TYR A 171 -12.06 -36.47 10.17
N ILE A 172 -11.22 -35.96 11.07
CA ILE A 172 -11.32 -34.58 11.56
C ILE A 172 -9.96 -33.92 11.51
N SER A 173 -9.87 -32.80 10.80
CA SER A 173 -8.69 -31.93 10.80
C SER A 173 -9.05 -30.48 11.10
N LEU A 174 -8.16 -29.83 11.84
CA LEU A 174 -8.17 -28.39 12.14
C LEU A 174 -7.07 -27.70 11.33
N ASN A 175 -7.40 -26.57 10.71
CA ASN A 175 -6.43 -25.67 10.12
C ASN A 175 -6.52 -24.32 10.80
N ALA A 176 -5.37 -23.75 11.17
CA ALA A 176 -5.24 -22.41 11.70
C ALA A 176 -4.19 -21.66 10.89
N ASN A 177 -4.61 -20.61 10.19
CA ASN A 177 -3.74 -19.75 9.40
C ASN A 177 -3.78 -18.37 10.00
N ILE A 178 -2.68 -17.93 10.60
CA ILE A 178 -2.58 -16.61 11.22
C ILE A 178 -1.46 -15.86 10.51
N SER A 179 -1.75 -14.66 10.06
CA SER A 179 -0.76 -13.79 9.45
C SER A 179 -0.99 -12.34 9.86
N GLY A 180 0.05 -11.55 9.78
CA GLY A 180 -0.08 -10.13 10.04
C GLY A 180 1.17 -9.36 9.66
N TYR A 181 1.01 -8.04 9.58
CA TYR A 181 2.14 -7.12 9.41
C TYR A 181 1.94 -5.84 10.19
N GLN A 182 3.05 -5.19 10.52
CA GLN A 182 3.12 -3.79 10.87
C GLN A 182 4.03 -3.10 9.87
N LYS A 183 3.55 -1.97 9.34
CA LYS A 183 4.29 -1.08 8.45
C LYS A 183 4.32 0.32 9.06
N ASP A 184 5.54 0.81 9.30
CA ASP A 184 5.82 2.14 9.82
C ASP A 184 6.48 2.96 8.71
N ASP A 185 5.75 3.97 8.21
CA ASP A 185 6.22 4.92 7.22
C ASP A 185 6.54 6.25 7.90
N ARG A 186 7.67 6.85 7.57
CA ARG A 186 8.01 8.23 7.92
C ARG A 186 8.35 9.01 6.65
N ARG A 187 7.83 10.23 6.57
CA ARG A 187 8.15 11.18 5.50
C ARG A 187 8.10 12.61 6.01
N PHE A 188 8.78 13.50 5.32
CA PHE A 188 8.60 14.93 5.54
C PHE A 188 7.16 15.36 5.17
N ASN A 189 6.68 16.42 5.82
CA ASN A 189 5.36 16.95 5.55
C ASN A 189 5.48 18.10 4.54
N TRP A 190 5.12 17.85 3.27
CA TRP A 190 5.13 18.85 2.22
C TRP A 190 3.96 19.82 2.41
N PRO A 191 4.23 21.14 2.45
CA PRO A 191 3.18 22.15 2.60
C PRO A 191 2.41 22.38 1.29
N GLY A 192 1.13 22.62 1.36
CA GLY A 192 0.36 23.21 0.27
C GLY A 192 -0.68 22.37 -0.45
N SER A 193 -0.76 21.07 -0.22
CA SER A 193 -1.91 20.27 -0.64
C SER A 193 -2.76 19.93 0.58
N GLY A 194 -4.03 20.33 0.57
CA GLY A 194 -5.00 19.76 1.50
C GLY A 194 -4.94 18.25 1.40
N ASP A 195 -5.27 17.57 2.47
CA ASP A 195 -5.43 16.10 2.61
C ASP A 195 -4.69 15.19 1.63
N ASP A 196 -3.72 14.44 2.15
CA ASP A 196 -3.15 13.19 1.66
C ASP A 196 -2.63 13.07 0.21
N SER A 197 -3.11 13.86 -0.72
CA SER A 197 -2.54 13.94 -2.06
C SER A 197 -1.27 14.76 -2.00
N GLU A 198 -0.16 14.09 -1.79
CA GLU A 198 1.14 14.69 -2.06
C GLU A 198 1.17 15.10 -3.50
N ASP A 199 1.17 16.37 -3.74
CA ASP A 199 1.54 16.85 -5.06
C ASP A 199 3.05 16.73 -5.21
N ILE A 200 3.49 15.52 -5.57
CA ILE A 200 4.90 15.22 -5.86
C ILE A 200 5.41 16.14 -6.98
N PHE A 201 4.52 16.58 -7.86
CA PHE A 201 4.86 17.54 -8.90
C PHE A 201 5.17 18.92 -8.30
N ASP A 202 4.44 19.34 -7.27
CA ASP A 202 4.71 20.62 -6.59
C ASP A 202 6.06 20.57 -5.87
N PHE A 203 6.41 19.45 -5.26
CA PHE A 203 7.74 19.23 -4.68
C PHE A 203 8.84 19.31 -5.72
N TYR A 204 8.72 18.60 -6.83
CA TYR A 204 9.71 18.63 -7.91
C TYR A 204 9.80 20.00 -8.54
N ARG A 205 8.67 20.65 -8.81
CA ARG A 205 8.62 22.01 -9.38
C ARG A 205 9.32 23.02 -8.47
N THR A 206 9.05 22.97 -7.16
CA THR A 206 9.67 23.90 -6.21
C THR A 206 11.17 23.61 -6.09
N THR A 207 11.59 22.35 -6.05
CA THR A 207 12.99 21.95 -6.03
C THR A 207 13.73 22.43 -7.29
N PHE A 208 13.08 22.34 -8.44
CA PHE A 208 13.63 22.83 -9.71
C PHE A 208 13.77 24.35 -9.73
N ASN A 209 12.85 25.08 -9.11
CA ASN A 209 12.85 26.54 -9.08
C ASN A 209 13.64 27.14 -7.91
N CYS A 210 14.33 26.32 -7.10
CA CYS A 210 15.23 26.85 -6.08
C CYS A 210 16.37 27.61 -6.71
N LEU A 211 16.58 28.86 -6.24
CA LEU A 211 17.71 29.68 -6.69
C LEU A 211 19.03 29.03 -6.27
N ARG A 212 19.91 28.87 -7.22
CA ARG A 212 21.26 28.31 -6.99
C ARG A 212 22.28 29.34 -6.52
N THR A 213 21.93 30.62 -6.53
CA THR A 213 22.74 31.72 -6.03
C THR A 213 22.61 31.97 -4.53
N VAL A 214 21.56 31.43 -3.91
CA VAL A 214 21.26 31.62 -2.48
C VAL A 214 21.43 30.28 -1.72
N PRO A 215 22.23 30.22 -0.65
CA PRO A 215 22.38 29.01 0.14
C PRO A 215 21.07 28.67 0.87
N SER A 216 20.77 27.36 0.98
CA SER A 216 19.59 26.91 1.73
C SER A 216 19.68 27.19 3.24
N TYR A 217 20.90 27.29 3.77
CA TYR A 217 21.20 27.62 5.16
C TYR A 217 22.30 28.68 5.24
N ALA A 218 22.20 29.58 6.22
CA ALA A 218 23.23 30.56 6.51
C ALA A 218 23.37 30.79 8.02
N TYR A 219 24.55 31.19 8.44
CA TYR A 219 24.80 31.71 9.78
C TYR A 219 24.29 33.15 9.89
N LEU A 220 24.29 33.69 11.14
CA LEU A 220 23.81 35.08 11.41
C LEU A 220 24.61 36.16 10.65
N ASP A 221 25.86 35.90 10.39
CA ASP A 221 26.74 36.79 9.61
C ASP A 221 26.53 36.67 8.10
N GLY A 222 25.62 35.76 7.66
CA GLY A 222 25.34 35.49 6.27
C GLY A 222 26.28 34.47 5.62
N THR A 223 27.26 33.93 6.36
CA THR A 223 28.12 32.86 5.86
C THR A 223 27.27 31.66 5.48
N PRO A 224 27.38 31.12 4.24
CA PRO A 224 26.67 29.92 3.85
C PRO A 224 26.98 28.73 4.72
N ALA A 225 25.96 27.97 5.09
CA ALA A 225 26.10 26.72 5.83
C ALA A 225 25.73 25.52 4.93
N ASN A 226 26.57 24.51 4.90
CA ASN A 226 26.37 23.30 4.10
C ASN A 226 25.53 22.24 4.81
N GLU A 227 25.30 22.42 6.13
CA GLU A 227 24.54 21.50 6.97
C GLU A 227 23.58 22.29 7.87
N LYS A 228 22.50 21.64 8.30
CA LYS A 228 21.65 22.16 9.35
C LYS A 228 22.45 22.06 10.67
N THR A 229 22.99 23.18 11.14
CA THR A 229 23.65 23.29 12.44
C THR A 229 22.66 23.82 13.49
N ASP A 230 23.04 23.91 14.76
CA ASP A 230 22.16 24.32 15.86
C ASP A 230 21.55 25.72 15.72
N TYR A 231 22.06 26.53 14.77
CA TYR A 231 21.52 27.84 14.41
C TYR A 231 21.54 28.12 12.90
N PRO A 232 21.01 27.28 12.04
CA PRO A 232 20.85 27.65 10.64
C PRO A 232 19.65 28.57 10.52
N ILE A 233 19.85 29.78 10.05
CA ILE A 233 18.81 30.68 9.66
C ILE A 233 18.53 30.41 8.18
N TYR A 234 17.26 30.32 7.83
CA TYR A 234 16.85 30.05 6.45
C TYR A 234 16.77 31.35 5.67
N PRO A 235 17.65 31.59 4.68
CA PRO A 235 17.45 32.69 3.76
C PRO A 235 16.17 32.48 2.96
N ASP A 236 15.58 33.59 2.51
CA ASP A 236 14.47 33.51 1.54
C ASP A 236 15.02 33.13 0.16
N VAL A 237 14.86 31.88 -0.20
CA VAL A 237 15.53 31.28 -1.37
C VAL A 237 14.61 31.12 -2.57
N SER A 238 13.36 31.57 -2.52
CA SER A 238 12.44 31.16 -3.56
C SER A 238 11.80 32.34 -4.27
N ASN A 239 11.89 32.29 -5.59
CA ASN A 239 11.01 33.03 -6.47
C ASN A 239 9.60 32.43 -6.55
N PHE A 240 9.39 31.24 -5.99
CA PHE A 240 8.15 30.51 -6.11
C PHE A 240 7.62 30.09 -4.74
N LYS A 241 6.62 30.80 -4.24
CA LYS A 241 5.91 30.58 -2.97
C LYS A 241 6.77 30.62 -1.69
N GLY A 242 8.02 31.03 -1.74
CA GLY A 242 8.80 31.34 -0.54
C GLY A 242 9.24 30.12 0.31
N TRP A 243 9.23 28.90 -0.19
CA TRP A 243 9.56 27.74 0.62
C TRP A 243 11.01 27.34 0.48
N ASN A 244 11.66 27.15 1.61
CA ASN A 244 12.96 26.51 1.64
C ASN A 244 12.79 24.98 1.61
N VAL A 245 13.08 24.37 0.46
CA VAL A 245 12.91 22.91 0.24
C VAL A 245 13.81 22.11 1.17
N ALA A 246 15.03 22.60 1.46
CA ALA A 246 15.93 21.91 2.39
C ALA A 246 15.33 21.82 3.79
N ASP A 247 14.71 22.91 4.27
CA ASP A 247 14.04 22.91 5.57
C ASP A 247 12.78 22.03 5.59
N VAL A 248 12.04 21.95 4.48
CA VAL A 248 10.90 21.03 4.39
C VAL A 248 11.37 19.58 4.51
N VAL A 249 12.45 19.20 3.83
CA VAL A 249 12.94 17.81 3.83
C VAL A 249 13.72 17.47 5.10
N LEU A 250 14.56 18.37 5.58
CA LEU A 250 15.50 18.14 6.69
C LEU A 250 15.00 18.68 8.03
N GLY A 251 13.93 19.48 8.02
CA GLY A 251 13.34 20.07 9.21
C GLY A 251 12.59 19.08 10.09
N ASP A 252 11.80 19.62 10.98
CA ASP A 252 11.07 18.88 12.01
C ASP A 252 9.65 18.46 11.58
N ARG A 253 9.18 18.96 10.43
CA ARG A 253 7.86 18.62 9.87
C ARG A 253 7.83 17.19 9.35
N TYR A 254 6.86 16.42 9.80
CA TYR A 254 6.75 15.01 9.41
C TYR A 254 5.32 14.51 9.29
N ILE A 255 5.19 13.42 8.56
CA ILE A 255 4.05 12.52 8.61
C ILE A 255 4.59 11.14 8.97
N LYS A 256 4.11 10.60 10.09
CA LYS A 256 4.38 9.23 10.53
C LYS A 256 3.08 8.44 10.43
N THR A 257 3.11 7.35 9.69
CA THR A 257 1.96 6.47 9.49
C THR A 257 2.31 5.07 9.94
N ARG A 258 1.46 4.48 10.77
CA ARG A 258 1.53 3.08 11.18
C ARG A 258 0.32 2.34 10.66
N ARG A 259 0.55 1.26 9.92
CA ARG A 259 -0.48 0.34 9.46
C ARG A 259 -0.22 -1.02 10.06
N ARG A 260 -1.25 -1.63 10.63
CA ARG A 260 -1.22 -2.99 11.14
C ARG A 260 -2.35 -3.79 10.52
N ASN A 261 -2.06 -5.01 10.17
CA ASN A 261 -3.05 -5.99 9.76
C ASN A 261 -2.81 -7.27 10.52
N VAL A 262 -3.88 -7.87 11.02
CA VAL A 262 -3.87 -9.24 11.56
C VAL A 262 -5.02 -9.99 10.91
N ASN A 263 -4.74 -11.15 10.37
CA ASN A 263 -5.71 -12.02 9.72
C ASN A 263 -5.61 -13.42 10.32
N GLY A 264 -6.71 -13.93 10.85
CA GLY A 264 -6.85 -15.27 11.41
C GLY A 264 -7.93 -16.06 10.69
N ILE A 265 -7.56 -17.19 10.08
CA ILE A 265 -8.48 -18.12 9.43
C ILE A 265 -8.41 -19.46 10.15
N PHE A 266 -9.55 -19.91 10.68
CA PHE A 266 -9.69 -21.18 11.37
C PHE A 266 -10.70 -22.05 10.62
N SER A 267 -10.31 -23.29 10.30
CA SER A 267 -11.18 -24.21 9.59
C SER A 267 -11.24 -25.57 10.28
N LEU A 268 -12.42 -26.10 10.41
CA LEU A 268 -12.70 -27.46 10.84
C LEU A 268 -13.19 -28.25 9.61
N ASN A 269 -12.45 -29.29 9.23
CA ASN A 269 -12.85 -30.21 8.16
C ASN A 269 -13.28 -31.54 8.79
N ILE A 270 -14.42 -32.07 8.35
CA ILE A 270 -14.98 -33.33 8.83
C ILE A 270 -15.31 -34.19 7.61
N ASP A 271 -14.68 -35.35 7.55
CA ASP A 271 -15.01 -36.42 6.58
C ASP A 271 -16.21 -37.20 7.11
N LEU A 272 -17.31 -37.13 6.39
CA LEU A 272 -18.57 -37.82 6.66
C LEU A 272 -18.72 -39.12 5.83
N GLY A 273 -17.63 -39.65 5.28
CA GLY A 273 -17.61 -40.82 4.43
C GLY A 273 -18.17 -42.10 5.08
N LYS A 274 -18.24 -42.15 6.42
CA LYS A 274 -18.96 -43.22 7.14
C LYS A 274 -20.48 -43.11 6.99
N ILE A 275 -21.03 -41.93 6.78
CA ILE A 275 -22.46 -41.72 6.59
C ILE A 275 -22.80 -41.93 5.11
N LEU A 276 -22.04 -41.26 4.26
CA LEU A 276 -22.17 -41.36 2.81
C LEU A 276 -20.77 -41.25 2.17
N PRO A 277 -20.28 -42.29 1.47
CA PRO A 277 -19.00 -42.24 0.81
C PRO A 277 -18.85 -41.03 -0.10
N GLY A 278 -17.79 -40.22 0.11
CA GLY A 278 -17.54 -39.01 -0.63
C GLY A 278 -18.17 -37.74 -0.05
N LEU A 279 -18.91 -37.83 1.07
CA LEU A 279 -19.46 -36.67 1.76
C LEU A 279 -18.44 -36.07 2.75
N SER A 280 -18.31 -34.75 2.76
CA SER A 280 -17.49 -34.00 3.73
C SER A 280 -18.11 -32.65 4.05
N THR A 281 -17.79 -32.11 5.21
CA THR A 281 -18.20 -30.74 5.57
C THR A 281 -17.03 -29.95 6.10
N LYS A 282 -17.06 -28.62 5.84
CA LYS A 282 -16.06 -27.67 6.30
C LYS A 282 -16.74 -26.46 6.93
N ILE A 283 -16.26 -26.07 8.09
CA ILE A 283 -16.64 -24.83 8.75
C ILE A 283 -15.40 -23.93 8.79
N THR A 284 -15.54 -22.67 8.37
CA THR A 284 -14.43 -21.71 8.39
C THR A 284 -14.88 -20.42 9.05
N GLY A 285 -14.11 -19.94 10.00
CA GLY A 285 -14.18 -18.58 10.53
C GLY A 285 -12.96 -17.78 10.09
N ASN A 286 -13.18 -16.55 9.67
CA ASN A 286 -12.14 -15.59 9.34
C ASN A 286 -12.36 -14.30 10.09
N TYR A 287 -11.30 -13.76 10.70
CA TYR A 287 -11.30 -12.48 11.41
C TYR A 287 -10.11 -11.64 10.96
N ILE A 288 -10.39 -10.43 10.47
CA ILE A 288 -9.37 -9.50 9.98
C ILE A 288 -9.49 -8.20 10.76
N ILE A 289 -8.36 -7.73 11.32
CA ILE A 289 -8.22 -6.42 11.94
C ILE A 289 -7.25 -5.60 11.09
N ASN A 290 -7.65 -4.37 10.75
CA ASN A 290 -6.80 -3.38 10.11
C ASN A 290 -6.78 -2.13 10.98
N ASP A 291 -5.61 -1.79 11.51
CA ASP A 291 -5.38 -0.57 12.26
C ASP A 291 -4.55 0.39 11.41
N TYR A 292 -4.95 1.64 11.44
CA TYR A 292 -4.23 2.75 10.85
C TYR A 292 -4.08 3.86 11.89
N ALA A 293 -2.85 4.29 12.12
CA ALA A 293 -2.56 5.45 12.95
C ALA A 293 -1.66 6.41 12.17
N ARG A 294 -1.97 7.70 12.22
CA ARG A 294 -1.21 8.75 11.55
C ARG A 294 -0.96 9.91 12.50
N LYS A 295 0.28 10.35 12.56
CA LYS A 295 0.69 11.56 13.26
C LYS A 295 1.33 12.50 12.24
N LYS A 296 0.79 13.72 12.15
CA LYS A 296 1.25 14.76 11.23
C LYS A 296 1.62 15.99 12.06
N TYR A 297 2.83 16.49 11.87
CA TYR A 297 3.29 17.74 12.45
C TYR A 297 3.62 18.74 11.34
N MET A 298 3.17 19.97 11.54
CA MET A 298 3.40 21.10 10.66
C MET A 298 3.81 22.30 11.50
N SER A 299 5.04 22.78 11.31
CA SER A 299 5.54 24.04 11.84
C SER A 299 5.59 25.10 10.76
N HIS A 300 5.54 26.36 11.15
CA HIS A 300 5.78 27.48 10.24
C HIS A 300 7.26 27.55 9.89
N GLN A 301 7.56 28.13 8.75
CA GLN A 301 8.92 28.41 8.31
C GLN A 301 9.17 29.92 8.37
N LYS A 302 10.27 30.34 8.99
CA LYS A 302 10.76 31.71 8.94
C LYS A 302 11.91 31.79 7.93
N ALA A 303 11.77 32.62 6.91
CA ALA A 303 12.84 32.93 5.98
C ALA A 303 13.30 34.36 6.19
N TYR A 304 14.59 34.56 6.37
CA TYR A 304 15.20 35.85 6.72
C TYR A 304 15.82 36.48 5.47
N ASN A 305 15.68 37.80 5.37
CA ASN A 305 16.33 38.55 4.30
C ASN A 305 17.76 38.90 4.67
N PHE A 306 18.63 39.01 3.68
CA PHE A 306 19.97 39.56 3.89
C PHE A 306 19.92 41.07 4.18
N GLN A 307 20.82 41.56 5.03
CA GLN A 307 20.89 43.00 5.40
C GLN A 307 21.30 43.87 4.23
N SER A 308 22.04 43.34 3.28
CA SER A 308 22.36 43.98 2.02
C SER A 308 21.11 44.24 1.19
N GLY A 309 20.15 44.92 1.75
CA GLY A 309 18.83 45.18 1.17
C GLY A 309 18.86 46.10 -0.08
N ASP A 310 19.96 46.09 -0.82
CA ASP A 310 20.03 46.64 -2.16
C ASP A 310 19.23 45.68 -3.05
N PRO A 311 18.09 46.12 -3.61
CA PRO A 311 17.33 45.26 -4.54
C PRO A 311 18.13 44.84 -5.76
N ASP A 312 19.23 45.56 -6.04
CA ASP A 312 20.12 45.28 -7.17
C ASP A 312 21.15 44.17 -6.87
N ASN A 313 21.41 43.85 -5.58
CA ASN A 313 22.38 42.81 -5.15
C ASN A 313 21.72 41.70 -4.31
N ARG A 314 20.50 41.36 -4.61
CA ARG A 314 19.67 40.39 -3.87
C ARG A 314 20.23 38.95 -3.83
N PHE A 315 21.14 38.60 -4.70
CA PHE A 315 21.72 37.23 -4.78
C PHE A 315 23.12 37.13 -4.16
N ILE A 316 23.65 38.19 -3.61
CA ILE A 316 24.93 38.17 -2.90
C ILE A 316 24.63 38.06 -1.41
N PRO A 317 24.95 36.93 -0.74
CA PRO A 317 24.75 36.77 0.66
C PRO A 317 25.54 37.81 1.48
N GLY A 318 24.92 38.31 2.52
CA GLY A 318 25.49 39.21 3.52
C GLY A 318 24.85 38.94 4.89
N PRO A 319 25.17 39.72 5.93
CA PRO A 319 24.54 39.54 7.23
C PRO A 319 23.04 39.50 7.11
N LEU A 320 22.40 38.59 7.87
CA LEU A 320 20.94 38.44 7.89
C LEU A 320 20.31 39.55 8.76
N ASP A 321 19.18 40.10 8.31
CA ASP A 321 18.39 41.01 9.11
C ASP A 321 17.34 40.22 9.91
N LEU A 322 17.62 40.00 11.19
CA LEU A 322 16.73 39.28 12.09
C LEU A 322 15.38 39.96 12.31
N ASN A 323 15.25 41.26 11.94
CA ASN A 323 14.01 42.00 12.02
C ASN A 323 13.18 41.97 10.74
N LYS A 324 13.77 41.42 9.65
CA LYS A 324 13.10 41.28 8.35
C LYS A 324 13.05 39.83 7.95
N TYR A 325 11.91 39.21 8.20
CA TYR A 325 11.67 37.80 7.83
C TYR A 325 10.24 37.61 7.31
N ASN A 326 10.07 36.65 6.46
CA ASN A 326 8.76 36.19 6.02
C ASN A 326 8.38 34.93 6.81
N ILE A 327 7.12 34.84 7.22
CA ILE A 327 6.56 33.64 7.84
C ILE A 327 5.72 32.92 6.79
N TYR A 328 6.12 31.71 6.47
CA TYR A 328 5.37 30.85 5.56
C TYR A 328 4.49 29.89 6.38
N THR A 329 3.17 30.06 6.27
CA THR A 329 2.16 29.40 7.11
C THR A 329 1.58 28.13 6.50
N PHE A 330 1.91 27.81 5.26
CA PHE A 330 1.56 26.55 4.58
C PHE A 330 0.06 26.17 4.66
N GLY A 331 -0.81 27.14 4.46
CA GLY A 331 -2.27 26.93 4.43
C GLY A 331 -2.95 26.94 5.79
N SER A 332 -2.20 27.08 6.87
CA SER A 332 -2.71 27.24 8.24
C SER A 332 -2.06 28.43 8.92
N ASN A 333 -2.86 29.24 9.62
CA ASN A 333 -2.33 30.35 10.45
C ASN A 333 -1.67 29.85 11.75
N TYR A 334 -1.75 28.55 12.02
CA TYR A 334 -1.26 27.93 13.24
C TYR A 334 -0.31 26.78 12.89
N GLU A 335 0.70 26.61 13.70
CA GLU A 335 1.40 25.33 13.78
C GLU A 335 0.43 24.26 14.26
N ASN A 336 0.49 23.06 13.72
CA ASN A 336 -0.49 22.05 14.08
C ASN A 336 0.10 20.66 14.22
N LEU A 337 -0.47 19.93 15.17
CA LEU A 337 -0.27 18.51 15.37
C LEU A 337 -1.60 17.79 15.13
N THR A 338 -1.66 16.97 14.12
CA THR A 338 -2.81 16.13 13.84
C THR A 338 -2.51 14.68 14.19
N TYR A 339 -3.44 14.03 14.87
CA TYR A 339 -3.42 12.60 15.12
C TYR A 339 -4.71 11.98 14.58
N GLY A 340 -4.59 10.95 13.76
CA GLY A 340 -5.70 10.17 13.27
C GLY A 340 -5.50 8.70 13.61
N ALA A 341 -6.54 8.05 14.11
CA ALA A 341 -6.59 6.62 14.29
C ALA A 341 -7.86 6.07 13.62
N ARG A 342 -7.71 4.97 12.94
CA ARG A 342 -8.81 4.25 12.29
C ARG A 342 -8.63 2.77 12.57
N GLN A 343 -9.69 2.12 13.01
CA GLN A 343 -9.75 0.68 13.15
C GLN A 343 -10.86 0.14 12.27
N PHE A 344 -10.57 -0.94 11.59
CA PHE A 344 -11.50 -1.60 10.70
C PHE A 344 -11.38 -3.12 10.88
N TRP A 345 -12.50 -3.81 11.05
CA TRP A 345 -12.51 -5.26 11.19
C TRP A 345 -13.53 -5.91 10.27
N ASN A 346 -13.22 -7.10 9.86
CA ASN A 346 -14.07 -7.95 9.05
C ASN A 346 -14.19 -9.31 9.73
N GLU A 347 -15.40 -9.81 9.80
CA GLU A 347 -15.73 -11.15 10.24
C GLU A 347 -16.38 -11.91 9.09
N GLN A 348 -15.99 -13.17 8.91
CA GLN A 348 -16.63 -14.03 7.93
C GLN A 348 -16.78 -15.42 8.50
N PHE A 349 -17.96 -16.00 8.29
CA PHE A 349 -18.29 -17.37 8.60
C PHE A 349 -18.75 -18.10 7.36
N ASP A 350 -18.16 -19.26 7.07
CA ASP A 350 -18.52 -20.13 5.96
C ASP A 350 -18.83 -21.53 6.48
N TRP A 351 -19.94 -22.09 6.03
CA TRP A 351 -20.25 -23.50 6.17
C TRP A 351 -20.41 -24.11 4.78
N THR A 352 -19.65 -25.19 4.50
CA THR A 352 -19.63 -25.86 3.20
C THR A 352 -19.92 -27.34 3.38
N LEU A 353 -20.84 -27.86 2.59
CA LEU A 353 -21.08 -29.30 2.43
C LEU A 353 -20.64 -29.72 1.03
N ASN A 354 -19.78 -30.72 0.94
CA ASN A 354 -19.25 -31.24 -0.33
C ASN A 354 -19.59 -32.73 -0.47
N TYR A 355 -19.94 -33.11 -1.67
CA TYR A 355 -20.10 -34.50 -2.07
C TYR A 355 -19.30 -34.75 -3.35
N LYS A 356 -18.50 -35.81 -3.39
CA LYS A 356 -17.81 -36.27 -4.58
C LYS A 356 -17.72 -37.79 -4.59
N ASN A 357 -18.26 -38.42 -5.64
CA ASN A 357 -18.19 -39.87 -5.77
C ASN A 357 -18.13 -40.31 -7.26
N SER A 358 -17.66 -41.52 -7.48
CA SER A 358 -17.55 -42.11 -8.79
C SER A 358 -18.29 -43.45 -8.86
N PHE A 359 -19.13 -43.60 -9.89
CA PHE A 359 -19.97 -44.77 -10.15
C PHE A 359 -19.63 -45.31 -11.54
N GLY A 360 -18.68 -46.23 -11.62
CA GLY A 360 -18.17 -46.69 -12.89
C GLY A 360 -17.52 -45.56 -13.69
N LYS A 361 -18.06 -45.23 -14.87
CA LYS A 361 -17.59 -44.14 -15.71
C LYS A 361 -18.18 -42.76 -15.35
N HIS A 362 -19.08 -42.71 -14.37
CA HIS A 362 -19.74 -41.49 -13.95
C HIS A 362 -19.06 -40.89 -12.72
N GLU A 363 -18.60 -39.67 -12.78
CA GLU A 363 -18.09 -38.91 -11.64
C GLU A 363 -19.07 -37.74 -11.35
N VAL A 364 -19.58 -37.67 -10.11
CA VAL A 364 -20.55 -36.69 -9.68
C VAL A 364 -19.95 -35.88 -8.53
N GLY A 365 -20.06 -34.55 -8.60
CA GLY A 365 -19.67 -33.64 -7.54
C GLY A 365 -20.80 -32.66 -7.22
N GLY A 366 -20.93 -32.32 -5.95
CA GLY A 366 -21.86 -31.32 -5.46
C GLY A 366 -21.27 -30.51 -4.31
N MET A 367 -21.57 -29.24 -4.25
CA MET A 367 -21.17 -28.33 -3.17
C MET A 367 -22.30 -27.36 -2.88
N ILE A 368 -22.57 -27.15 -1.60
CA ILE A 368 -23.36 -26.02 -1.15
C ILE A 368 -22.62 -25.30 -0.03
N THR A 369 -22.56 -23.96 -0.12
CA THR A 369 -21.92 -23.12 0.89
C THR A 369 -22.86 -22.05 1.34
N PHE A 370 -22.96 -21.87 2.64
CA PHE A 370 -23.52 -20.70 3.31
C PHE A 370 -22.37 -19.78 3.72
N GLU A 371 -22.41 -18.50 3.34
CA GLU A 371 -21.42 -17.49 3.68
C GLU A 371 -22.13 -16.31 4.35
N GLN A 372 -21.61 -15.87 5.48
CA GLN A 372 -22.00 -14.62 6.14
C GLN A 372 -20.75 -13.81 6.41
N ALA A 373 -20.77 -12.52 6.09
CA ALA A 373 -19.68 -11.63 6.44
C ALA A 373 -20.19 -10.26 6.86
N GLU A 374 -19.46 -9.68 7.80
CA GLU A 374 -19.70 -8.35 8.34
C GLU A 374 -18.42 -7.55 8.35
N SER A 375 -18.55 -6.25 8.10
CA SER A 375 -17.45 -5.29 8.16
C SER A 375 -17.88 -4.07 8.95
N GLN A 376 -17.00 -3.60 9.81
CA GLN A 376 -17.24 -2.46 10.67
C GLN A 376 -15.95 -1.65 10.82
N GLY A 377 -16.09 -0.34 11.01
CA GLY A 377 -14.93 0.53 11.20
C GLY A 377 -15.29 1.76 11.99
N GLU A 378 -14.31 2.26 12.71
CA GLU A 378 -14.37 3.52 13.45
C GLU A 378 -13.12 4.34 13.18
N ALA A 379 -13.25 5.67 13.24
CA ALA A 379 -12.16 6.59 13.06
C ALA A 379 -12.27 7.76 14.02
N ILE A 380 -11.11 8.18 14.54
CA ILE A 380 -10.98 9.40 15.33
C ILE A 380 -9.87 10.26 14.72
N TYR A 381 -10.14 11.55 14.59
CA TYR A 381 -9.17 12.55 14.16
C TYR A 381 -9.15 13.68 15.18
N ALA A 382 -7.96 14.05 15.60
CA ALA A 382 -7.75 15.13 16.53
C ALA A 382 -6.66 16.07 16.00
N THR A 383 -6.90 17.39 16.09
CA THR A 383 -5.93 18.42 15.73
C THR A 383 -5.74 19.36 16.90
N ALA A 384 -4.49 19.63 17.24
CA ALA A 384 -4.10 20.65 18.22
C ALA A 384 -3.23 21.69 17.53
N ASN A 385 -3.56 22.95 17.71
CA ASN A 385 -2.83 24.08 17.14
C ASN A 385 -1.91 24.71 18.20
N ASP A 386 -0.82 25.32 17.73
CA ASP A 386 0.21 25.99 18.53
C ASP A 386 0.74 25.12 19.69
N PRO A 387 1.47 24.03 19.40
CA PRO A 387 2.09 23.21 20.43
C PRO A 387 3.11 24.06 21.24
N LEU A 388 3.20 23.82 22.54
CA LEU A 388 4.07 24.57 23.46
C LEU A 388 5.57 24.42 23.19
N THR A 389 5.95 23.37 22.48
CA THR A 389 7.35 23.02 22.28
C THR A 389 7.56 22.25 20.98
N ASP A 390 8.62 22.58 20.28
CA ASP A 390 9.06 21.92 19.07
C ASP A 390 9.70 20.56 19.35
N TYR A 391 10.13 20.31 20.61
CA TYR A 391 10.86 19.11 20.97
C TYR A 391 9.97 17.89 21.20
N ASP A 392 8.79 18.10 21.80
CA ASP A 392 7.91 16.99 22.18
C ASP A 392 6.50 17.28 21.69
N GLN A 393 6.21 16.84 20.48
CA GLN A 393 4.92 17.06 19.83
C GLN A 393 3.87 16.11 20.42
N TRP A 394 3.54 16.30 21.70
CA TRP A 394 2.44 15.64 22.36
C TRP A 394 1.18 16.47 22.28
N PHE A 395 0.08 15.82 22.00
CA PHE A 395 -1.22 16.49 21.84
C PHE A 395 -1.64 17.27 23.09
N VAL A 396 -1.25 16.78 24.28
CA VAL A 396 -1.52 17.39 25.56
C VAL A 396 -0.84 18.76 25.73
N PHE A 397 0.25 19.03 25.02
CA PHE A 397 1.02 20.27 25.09
C PHE A 397 0.53 21.37 24.16
N SER A 398 -0.68 21.27 23.60
CA SER A 398 -1.30 22.40 22.91
C SER A 398 -1.65 23.50 23.92
N THR A 399 -1.26 24.74 23.60
CA THR A 399 -1.41 25.91 24.48
C THR A 399 -2.85 26.27 24.78
N ASP A 400 -3.74 26.11 23.79
CA ASP A 400 -5.12 26.56 23.89
C ASP A 400 -6.09 25.39 23.70
N PRO A 401 -6.85 25.00 24.73
CA PRO A 401 -7.86 23.96 24.61
C PRO A 401 -8.94 24.26 23.57
N GLU A 402 -9.26 25.54 23.33
CA GLU A 402 -10.28 25.94 22.34
C GLU A 402 -9.81 25.74 20.89
N ARG A 403 -8.50 25.62 20.69
CA ARG A 403 -7.88 25.31 19.39
C ARG A 403 -7.69 23.83 19.14
N ARG A 404 -8.29 22.97 19.96
CA ARG A 404 -8.32 21.54 19.75
C ARG A 404 -9.61 21.12 19.10
N THR A 405 -9.51 20.40 18.00
CA THR A 405 -10.67 19.83 17.33
C THR A 405 -10.59 18.31 17.35
N VAL A 406 -11.71 17.67 17.63
CA VAL A 406 -11.84 16.21 17.58
C VAL A 406 -13.03 15.89 16.69
N SER A 407 -12.82 14.98 15.76
CA SER A 407 -13.85 14.41 14.91
C SER A 407 -13.85 12.89 15.08
N VAL A 408 -15.02 12.33 15.32
CA VAL A 408 -15.23 10.89 15.49
C VAL A 408 -16.19 10.40 14.43
N ASN A 409 -15.88 9.31 13.78
CA ASN A 409 -16.75 8.61 12.85
C ASN A 409 -16.82 7.12 13.24
N GLU A 410 -17.91 6.74 13.89
CA GLU A 410 -18.14 5.38 14.41
C GLU A 410 -18.75 4.43 13.38
N SER A 411 -19.21 4.95 12.24
CA SER A 411 -19.96 4.16 11.24
C SER A 411 -19.24 4.02 9.91
N GLU A 412 -17.93 4.21 9.88
CA GLU A 412 -17.17 4.04 8.63
C GLU A 412 -17.28 2.59 8.13
N ASN A 413 -17.81 2.44 6.93
CA ASN A 413 -17.85 1.16 6.22
C ASN A 413 -18.65 0.02 6.88
N LEU A 414 -19.79 0.31 7.49
CA LEU A 414 -20.72 -0.75 7.90
C LEU A 414 -21.21 -1.52 6.67
N GLY A 415 -20.84 -2.78 6.59
CA GLY A 415 -21.24 -3.66 5.52
C GLY A 415 -21.58 -5.06 6.01
N SER A 416 -22.68 -5.64 5.53
CA SER A 416 -22.97 -7.03 5.77
C SER A 416 -23.46 -7.70 4.49
N HIS A 417 -23.04 -8.93 4.28
CA HIS A 417 -23.58 -9.75 3.21
C HIS A 417 -23.81 -11.19 3.66
N LEU A 418 -24.75 -11.81 3.00
CA LEU A 418 -25.11 -13.21 3.19
C LEU A 418 -25.26 -13.86 1.84
N SER A 419 -24.69 -15.05 1.67
CA SER A 419 -24.68 -15.72 0.39
C SER A 419 -24.94 -17.21 0.49
N TRP A 420 -25.69 -17.73 -0.49
CA TRP A 420 -25.77 -19.14 -0.78
C TRP A 420 -25.03 -19.43 -2.09
N ILE A 421 -24.14 -20.41 -2.07
CA ILE A 421 -23.33 -20.78 -3.22
C ILE A 421 -23.55 -22.26 -3.48
N GLY A 422 -23.96 -22.60 -4.69
CA GLY A 422 -24.12 -24.00 -5.09
C GLY A 422 -23.28 -24.31 -6.33
N ARG A 423 -22.79 -25.57 -6.38
CA ARG A 423 -22.08 -26.10 -7.56
C ARG A 423 -22.41 -27.57 -7.73
N ALA A 424 -22.73 -27.97 -8.95
CA ALA A 424 -22.88 -29.36 -9.35
C ALA A 424 -21.97 -29.66 -10.53
N THR A 425 -21.25 -30.76 -10.49
CA THR A 425 -20.34 -31.21 -11.54
C THR A 425 -20.66 -32.63 -11.95
N TYR A 426 -20.60 -32.91 -13.25
CA TYR A 426 -20.76 -34.24 -13.80
C TYR A 426 -19.68 -34.50 -14.84
N ASN A 427 -19.04 -35.66 -14.77
CA ASN A 427 -18.05 -36.08 -15.72
C ASN A 427 -18.31 -37.57 -16.10
N TYR A 428 -18.45 -37.80 -17.40
CA TYR A 428 -18.63 -39.15 -17.95
C TYR A 428 -17.39 -39.55 -18.70
N ASP A 429 -16.72 -40.63 -18.23
CA ASP A 429 -15.55 -41.27 -18.85
C ASP A 429 -14.39 -40.30 -19.17
N SER A 430 -14.32 -39.17 -18.47
CA SER A 430 -13.43 -38.04 -18.80
C SER A 430 -13.59 -37.50 -20.23
N LYS A 431 -14.69 -37.82 -20.90
CA LYS A 431 -15.05 -37.38 -22.26
C LYS A 431 -16.00 -36.19 -22.22
N TYR A 432 -17.11 -36.31 -21.46
CA TYR A 432 -18.15 -35.33 -21.39
C TYR A 432 -18.20 -34.73 -19.98
N MET A 433 -18.13 -33.41 -19.89
CA MET A 433 -18.12 -32.69 -18.64
C MET A 433 -19.24 -31.65 -18.64
N ALA A 434 -19.98 -31.57 -17.55
CA ALA A 434 -20.98 -30.54 -17.32
C ALA A 434 -20.80 -29.96 -15.92
N GLU A 435 -20.96 -28.64 -15.81
CA GLU A 435 -20.92 -27.93 -14.54
C GLU A 435 -22.03 -26.91 -14.51
N PHE A 436 -22.72 -26.85 -13.39
CA PHE A 436 -23.68 -25.80 -13.07
C PHE A 436 -23.27 -25.18 -11.72
N SER A 437 -23.23 -23.85 -11.63
CA SER A 437 -23.04 -23.16 -10.36
C SER A 437 -23.95 -21.95 -10.27
N PHE A 438 -24.27 -21.59 -9.03
CA PHE A 438 -25.00 -20.37 -8.76
C PHE A 438 -24.48 -19.70 -7.48
N ARG A 439 -24.69 -18.40 -7.41
CA ARG A 439 -24.56 -17.62 -6.21
C ARG A 439 -25.81 -16.75 -6.00
N TYR A 440 -26.32 -16.75 -4.79
CA TYR A 440 -27.46 -15.94 -4.37
C TYR A 440 -26.99 -15.03 -3.24
N ASP A 441 -26.76 -13.76 -3.56
CA ASP A 441 -26.14 -12.77 -2.67
C ASP A 441 -27.16 -11.77 -2.16
N GLY A 442 -27.19 -11.56 -0.83
CA GLY A 442 -27.86 -10.45 -0.18
C GLY A 442 -26.82 -9.48 0.38
N ASN A 443 -26.93 -8.18 0.04
CA ASN A 443 -26.01 -7.16 0.49
C ASN A 443 -26.79 -5.96 1.07
N ASN A 444 -26.42 -5.51 2.29
CA ASN A 444 -27.11 -4.43 2.98
C ASN A 444 -26.87 -3.04 2.38
N LYS A 445 -25.91 -2.89 1.47
CA LYS A 445 -25.69 -1.65 0.68
C LYS A 445 -26.87 -1.31 -0.22
N PHE A 446 -27.69 -2.30 -0.57
CA PHE A 446 -28.87 -2.11 -1.41
C PHE A 446 -30.15 -1.96 -0.59
N PRO A 447 -31.16 -1.21 -1.06
CA PRO A 447 -32.47 -1.12 -0.46
C PRO A 447 -33.11 -2.50 -0.23
N LYS A 448 -33.97 -2.64 0.77
CA LYS A 448 -34.54 -3.92 1.23
C LYS A 448 -35.19 -4.74 0.12
N ASP A 449 -35.81 -4.09 -0.85
CA ASP A 449 -36.50 -4.68 -1.99
C ASP A 449 -35.55 -5.14 -3.12
N ARG A 450 -34.28 -4.73 -3.09
CA ARG A 450 -33.28 -5.02 -4.14
C ARG A 450 -31.95 -5.59 -3.60
N ARG A 451 -31.98 -6.09 -2.37
CA ARG A 451 -30.78 -6.62 -1.69
C ARG A 451 -30.26 -7.91 -2.28
N TRP A 452 -31.12 -8.70 -2.90
CA TRP A 452 -30.80 -10.04 -3.34
C TRP A 452 -30.57 -10.11 -4.83
N GLY A 453 -29.45 -10.69 -5.24
CA GLY A 453 -29.07 -10.96 -6.62
C GLY A 453 -28.79 -12.43 -6.85
N PHE A 454 -29.26 -12.99 -7.97
CA PHE A 454 -28.99 -14.36 -8.37
C PHE A 454 -28.06 -14.40 -9.57
N PHE A 455 -26.95 -15.13 -9.47
CA PHE A 455 -25.86 -15.19 -10.43
C PHE A 455 -25.59 -16.64 -10.84
N PRO A 456 -26.34 -17.21 -11.79
CA PRO A 456 -26.11 -18.56 -12.28
C PRO A 456 -25.01 -18.60 -13.34
N SER A 457 -24.37 -19.77 -13.44
CA SER A 457 -23.49 -20.11 -14.56
C SER A 457 -23.55 -21.58 -14.91
N ALA A 458 -23.27 -21.90 -16.17
CA ALA A 458 -23.19 -23.26 -16.67
C ALA A 458 -21.99 -23.42 -17.63
N SER A 459 -21.39 -24.59 -17.64
CA SER A 459 -20.37 -24.94 -18.64
C SER A 459 -20.49 -26.38 -19.09
N LEU A 460 -20.18 -26.62 -20.36
CA LEU A 460 -20.10 -27.92 -20.98
C LEU A 460 -18.72 -28.09 -21.59
N GLY A 461 -18.18 -29.29 -21.49
CA GLY A 461 -16.88 -29.66 -22.07
C GLY A 461 -16.95 -31.01 -22.77
N TRP A 462 -16.32 -31.10 -23.92
CA TRP A 462 -16.16 -32.32 -24.66
C TRP A 462 -14.69 -32.53 -24.99
N ARG A 463 -14.12 -33.64 -24.49
CA ARG A 463 -12.76 -34.03 -24.79
C ARG A 463 -12.76 -35.00 -25.99
N ILE A 464 -12.62 -34.40 -27.15
CA ILE A 464 -12.70 -35.09 -28.44
C ILE A 464 -11.55 -36.14 -28.59
N SER A 465 -10.34 -35.81 -28.07
CA SER A 465 -9.18 -36.67 -28.14
C SER A 465 -9.37 -38.05 -27.47
N ARG A 466 -10.40 -38.20 -26.62
CA ARG A 466 -10.73 -39.50 -25.99
C ARG A 466 -11.83 -40.29 -26.71
N GLU A 467 -12.33 -39.79 -27.83
CA GLU A 467 -13.29 -40.53 -28.62
C GLU A 467 -12.61 -41.62 -29.45
N ALA A 468 -13.32 -42.76 -29.68
CA ALA A 468 -12.78 -43.88 -30.41
C ALA A 468 -12.32 -43.49 -31.84
N PHE A 469 -12.98 -42.53 -32.48
CA PHE A 469 -12.56 -42.07 -33.82
C PHE A 469 -11.27 -41.26 -33.84
N MET A 470 -10.75 -40.86 -32.67
CA MET A 470 -9.48 -40.12 -32.49
C MET A 470 -8.31 -41.01 -32.07
N GLU A 471 -8.49 -42.33 -31.86
CA GLU A 471 -7.43 -43.22 -31.40
C GLU A 471 -6.18 -43.17 -32.29
N ASN A 472 -6.35 -43.04 -33.61
CA ASN A 472 -5.24 -42.98 -34.58
C ASN A 472 -4.49 -41.62 -34.57
N THR A 473 -4.95 -40.65 -33.81
CA THR A 473 -4.30 -39.33 -33.73
C THR A 473 -3.40 -39.17 -32.51
N SER A 474 -3.35 -40.13 -31.60
CA SER A 474 -2.62 -40.12 -30.35
C SER A 474 -1.11 -39.91 -30.48
N GLU A 475 -0.52 -40.21 -31.68
CA GLU A 475 0.91 -40.00 -31.93
C GLU A 475 1.31 -38.52 -32.06
N TRP A 476 0.37 -37.64 -32.42
CA TRP A 476 0.64 -36.20 -32.65
C TRP A 476 -0.30 -35.25 -31.92
N LEU A 477 -1.39 -35.76 -31.33
CA LEU A 477 -2.40 -34.96 -30.62
C LEU A 477 -2.66 -35.54 -29.22
N ASP A 478 -2.07 -34.97 -28.19
CA ASP A 478 -2.19 -35.44 -26.80
C ASP A 478 -3.58 -35.12 -26.20
N ASP A 479 -4.09 -33.90 -26.37
CA ASP A 479 -5.39 -33.51 -25.82
C ASP A 479 -6.10 -32.47 -26.71
N LEU A 480 -7.33 -32.78 -27.10
CA LEU A 480 -8.23 -31.88 -27.78
C LEU A 480 -9.55 -31.79 -27.00
N LYS A 481 -9.81 -30.63 -26.42
CA LYS A 481 -11.01 -30.35 -25.64
C LYS A 481 -11.72 -29.08 -26.13
N ILE A 482 -13.00 -29.17 -26.39
CA ILE A 482 -13.87 -28.00 -26.63
C ILE A 482 -14.64 -27.72 -25.35
N ARG A 483 -14.77 -26.45 -25.00
CA ARG A 483 -15.55 -25.99 -23.85
C ARG A 483 -16.40 -24.79 -24.23
N ALA A 484 -17.64 -24.77 -23.77
CA ALA A 484 -18.54 -23.65 -23.84
C ALA A 484 -19.02 -23.31 -22.43
N SER A 485 -19.09 -22.02 -22.10
CA SER A 485 -19.59 -21.56 -20.81
C SER A 485 -20.41 -20.29 -20.94
N TYR A 486 -21.42 -20.15 -20.09
CA TYR A 486 -22.23 -18.97 -19.94
C TYR A 486 -22.44 -18.71 -18.45
N GLY A 487 -22.39 -17.44 -18.03
CA GLY A 487 -22.62 -17.06 -16.64
C GLY A 487 -22.93 -15.59 -16.50
N THR A 488 -23.57 -15.25 -15.41
CA THR A 488 -23.85 -13.89 -15.00
C THR A 488 -23.03 -13.54 -13.76
N THR A 489 -22.48 -12.32 -13.73
CA THR A 489 -21.74 -11.77 -12.57
C THR A 489 -22.33 -10.43 -12.19
N GLY A 490 -22.24 -10.07 -10.91
CA GLY A 490 -22.63 -8.76 -10.41
C GLY A 490 -21.43 -7.82 -10.23
N ASN A 491 -21.74 -6.56 -9.93
CA ASN A 491 -20.75 -5.56 -9.50
C ASN A 491 -21.36 -4.67 -8.42
N ASP A 492 -20.77 -4.68 -7.21
CA ASP A 492 -21.18 -3.87 -6.06
C ASP A 492 -20.14 -2.78 -5.69
N LEU A 493 -19.12 -2.58 -6.53
CA LEU A 493 -17.98 -1.70 -6.23
C LEU A 493 -18.30 -0.19 -6.34
N ASN A 494 -19.32 0.19 -7.10
CA ASN A 494 -19.66 1.60 -7.38
C ASN A 494 -20.96 2.07 -6.70
N THR A 495 -21.46 1.33 -5.74
CA THR A 495 -22.62 1.79 -4.96
C THR A 495 -22.13 2.65 -3.80
N SER A 496 -22.24 3.97 -3.92
CA SER A 496 -22.21 4.89 -2.79
C SER A 496 -23.45 4.66 -1.92
N ASN A 497 -23.25 4.53 -0.62
CA ASN A 497 -24.34 4.54 0.37
C ASN A 497 -25.07 5.88 0.35
#